data_98f8ba182cb2770f5158590a170d1c09
#
_entry.id   98f8ba182cb2770f5158590a170d1c09
#
_cell.length_a   1.000
_cell.length_b   1.000
_cell.length_c   1.000
_cell.angle_alpha   90.00
_cell.angle_beta   90.00
_cell.angle_gamma   90.00
#
_symmetry.space_group_name_H-M   'P 1'
#
loop_
_entity.id
_entity.type
_entity.pdbx_description
1 polymer ?
#
loop_
_entity_poly.entity_id
_entity_poly.type
_entity_poly.pdbx_seq_one_letter_code
_entity_poly.pdbx_strand_id
1 'polypeptide(L)'
;MIVEQAVFLVGGLGTRLGSLTAGAAKPVLDVGGKPFLDHLLDEASRHGIKRALLLCGYRAADLFGAYQGRAIRGMRVDTVVEIEPAGTAGALALAADRLDALFFLINGDSLFDLNLLALLPLPGSDDGCLVRMALAGGIAGERYGRVAIEGRRVREFAPAGPSDRPINAGMYLMRREIVGHIRGVPCSLERDVLPDLAGRGLIEGVVWQAPFIDIGTPEDFLRAQRLVPLIVKRPAAFLDRDGVLNEDIGYVHRQDQLRWIDQAAEAVRHLNDAGYLVFVVTNQAGIARGLYEEDHVHALHDWMREQLRRHGAHIDAIEYCPYHPEGTVERYRRVSELRKPSPGMIRKLLSEWPVDVSQSFLIGDRESDLQAAAAAGIDGHLFSGANLLDFVTRLVPARRRIAGFD
;
A
#
# COMPACT_ATOMS: atom_id res chain seq x y z
N MET A 1 10.55 12.98 1.32
CA MET A 1 11.02 12.02 2.36
C MET A 1 10.42 10.67 2.02
N ILE A 2 11.18 9.58 2.07
CA ILE A 2 10.69 8.23 1.73
C ILE A 2 10.59 7.44 3.02
N VAL A 3 9.45 6.79 3.25
CA VAL A 3 9.24 5.89 4.39
C VAL A 3 9.45 4.47 3.93
N GLU A 4 10.35 3.72 4.58
CA GLU A 4 10.70 2.35 4.20
C GLU A 4 10.33 1.32 5.26
N GLN A 5 9.86 1.78 6.43
CA GLN A 5 9.51 0.93 7.55
C GLN A 5 8.01 0.98 7.86
N ALA A 6 7.41 -0.20 8.07
CA ALA A 6 6.12 -0.35 8.72
C ALA A 6 6.27 -1.18 10.00
N VAL A 7 5.66 -0.71 11.08
CA VAL A 7 5.64 -1.35 12.40
C VAL A 7 4.24 -1.87 12.65
N PHE A 8 4.11 -3.13 13.08
CA PHE A 8 2.82 -3.77 13.29
C PHE A 8 2.62 -4.13 14.75
N LEU A 9 1.52 -3.67 15.34
CA LEU A 9 1.11 -4.02 16.70
C LEU A 9 0.38 -5.37 16.69
N VAL A 10 1.09 -6.44 16.99
CA VAL A 10 0.59 -7.83 16.94
C VAL A 10 0.55 -8.53 18.31
N GLY A 11 0.77 -7.78 19.41
CA GLY A 11 0.89 -8.31 20.76
C GLY A 11 -0.43 -8.48 21.54
N GLY A 12 -1.59 -8.17 20.94
CA GLY A 12 -2.88 -8.16 21.64
C GLY A 12 -3.37 -9.55 22.07
N LEU A 13 -3.96 -9.62 23.29
CA LEU A 13 -4.47 -10.86 23.90
C LEU A 13 -5.66 -11.51 23.15
N GLY A 14 -6.42 -10.75 22.34
CA GLY A 14 -7.56 -11.27 21.60
C GLY A 14 -8.71 -11.83 22.43
N THR A 15 -8.85 -11.42 23.71
CA THR A 15 -9.79 -12.00 24.69
C THR A 15 -11.25 -12.00 24.22
N ARG A 16 -11.67 -11.02 23.42
CA ARG A 16 -13.06 -10.93 22.89
C ARG A 16 -13.38 -11.98 21.84
N LEU A 17 -12.38 -12.62 21.25
CA LEU A 17 -12.56 -13.72 20.28
C LEU A 17 -12.81 -15.09 20.93
N GLY A 18 -12.62 -15.21 22.26
CA GLY A 18 -12.91 -16.43 23.01
C GLY A 18 -12.12 -17.63 22.49
N SER A 19 -12.82 -18.70 22.14
CA SER A 19 -12.22 -19.96 21.68
C SER A 19 -11.44 -19.86 20.37
N LEU A 20 -11.68 -18.85 19.55
CA LEU A 20 -10.96 -18.67 18.26
C LEU A 20 -9.46 -18.39 18.49
N THR A 21 -9.10 -17.74 19.61
CA THR A 21 -7.69 -17.43 19.96
C THR A 21 -7.07 -18.44 20.93
N ALA A 22 -7.78 -19.52 21.31
CA ALA A 22 -7.24 -20.56 22.20
C ALA A 22 -6.01 -21.26 21.61
N GLY A 23 -5.98 -21.46 20.31
CA GLY A 23 -4.93 -22.18 19.57
C GLY A 23 -3.90 -21.31 18.85
N ALA A 24 -4.17 -20.02 18.61
CA ALA A 24 -3.32 -19.14 17.80
C ALA A 24 -3.40 -17.68 18.23
N ALA A 25 -2.35 -16.89 17.98
CA ALA A 25 -2.40 -15.44 18.16
C ALA A 25 -3.41 -14.83 17.17
N LYS A 26 -4.13 -13.78 17.59
CA LYS A 26 -5.17 -13.14 16.79
C LYS A 26 -4.73 -12.78 15.35
N PRO A 27 -3.54 -12.18 15.11
CA PRO A 27 -3.11 -11.79 13.77
C PRO A 27 -2.86 -12.95 12.81
N VAL A 28 -2.65 -14.17 13.32
CA VAL A 28 -2.40 -15.36 12.46
C VAL A 28 -3.64 -16.22 12.26
N LEU A 29 -4.81 -15.77 12.70
CA LEU A 29 -6.07 -16.41 12.36
C LEU A 29 -6.26 -16.39 10.83
N ASP A 30 -6.66 -17.53 10.26
CA ASP A 30 -6.93 -17.61 8.82
C ASP A 30 -8.14 -16.77 8.43
N VAL A 31 -7.95 -15.92 7.44
CA VAL A 31 -9.01 -15.11 6.82
C VAL A 31 -8.89 -15.23 5.32
N GLY A 32 -9.87 -15.83 4.69
CA GLY A 32 -9.89 -16.00 3.24
C GLY A 32 -8.75 -16.85 2.69
N GLY A 33 -8.28 -17.86 3.44
CA GLY A 33 -7.29 -18.85 3.04
C GLY A 33 -5.84 -18.51 3.36
N LYS A 34 -5.56 -17.44 4.12
CA LYS A 34 -4.23 -17.12 4.66
C LYS A 34 -4.32 -16.33 5.97
N PRO A 35 -3.24 -16.29 6.79
CA PRO A 35 -3.21 -15.49 8.01
C PRO A 35 -3.60 -14.04 7.76
N PHE A 36 -4.40 -13.45 8.66
CA PHE A 36 -4.82 -12.05 8.54
C PHE A 36 -3.62 -11.09 8.45
N LEU A 37 -2.56 -11.37 9.20
CA LEU A 37 -1.32 -10.59 9.16
C LEU A 37 -0.65 -10.62 7.77
N ASP A 38 -0.75 -11.73 7.03
CA ASP A 38 -0.18 -11.82 5.68
C ASP A 38 -0.89 -10.85 4.71
N HIS A 39 -2.20 -10.58 4.89
CA HIS A 39 -2.89 -9.55 4.11
C HIS A 39 -2.33 -8.16 4.42
N LEU A 40 -2.08 -7.84 5.69
CA LEU A 40 -1.51 -6.54 6.08
C LEU A 40 -0.08 -6.35 5.58
N LEU A 41 0.72 -7.41 5.64
CA LEU A 41 2.11 -7.38 5.16
C LEU A 41 2.16 -7.26 3.62
N ASP A 42 1.29 -7.97 2.89
CA ASP A 42 1.16 -7.81 1.44
C ASP A 42 0.79 -6.37 1.07
N GLU A 43 -0.19 -5.76 1.77
CA GLU A 43 -0.58 -4.38 1.55
C GLU A 43 0.58 -3.41 1.82
N ALA A 44 1.31 -3.55 2.92
CA ALA A 44 2.47 -2.71 3.20
C ALA A 44 3.55 -2.84 2.11
N SER A 45 3.82 -4.07 1.67
CA SER A 45 4.83 -4.33 0.64
C SER A 45 4.50 -3.68 -0.71
N ARG A 46 3.21 -3.64 -1.11
CA ARG A 46 2.73 -2.95 -2.32
C ARG A 46 3.12 -1.47 -2.34
N HIS A 47 3.03 -0.82 -1.19
CA HIS A 47 3.38 0.60 -1.05
C HIS A 47 4.89 0.86 -1.02
N GLY A 48 5.69 -0.17 -1.33
CA GLY A 48 7.16 -0.08 -1.43
C GLY A 48 7.86 -0.03 -0.08
N ILE A 49 7.22 -0.49 0.99
CA ILE A 49 7.88 -0.70 2.29
C ILE A 49 8.92 -1.80 2.14
N LYS A 50 10.11 -1.55 2.69
CA LYS A 50 11.26 -2.48 2.63
C LYS A 50 11.42 -3.31 3.88
N ARG A 51 10.96 -2.81 5.02
CA ARG A 51 11.13 -3.44 6.33
C ARG A 51 9.82 -3.40 7.12
N ALA A 52 9.37 -4.57 7.56
CA ALA A 52 8.29 -4.72 8.52
C ALA A 52 8.86 -5.11 9.89
N LEU A 53 8.43 -4.44 10.95
CA LEU A 53 8.78 -4.75 12.33
C LEU A 53 7.53 -5.16 13.09
N LEU A 54 7.46 -6.41 13.52
CA LEU A 54 6.34 -6.94 14.29
C LEU A 54 6.62 -6.79 15.78
N LEU A 55 5.77 -6.06 16.51
CA LEU A 55 5.84 -5.94 17.96
C LEU A 55 4.95 -7.03 18.57
N CYS A 56 5.59 -8.11 19.04
CA CYS A 56 4.95 -9.35 19.44
C CYS A 56 4.86 -9.42 20.98
N GLY A 57 3.62 -9.55 21.51
CA GLY A 57 3.35 -9.76 22.92
C GLY A 57 2.82 -11.16 23.18
N TYR A 58 1.50 -11.29 23.34
CA TYR A 58 0.87 -12.58 23.61
C TYR A 58 1.17 -13.61 22.50
N ARG A 59 1.62 -14.83 22.91
CA ARG A 59 2.04 -15.89 21.99
C ARG A 59 3.12 -15.49 20.99
N ALA A 60 4.04 -14.63 21.43
CA ALA A 60 5.14 -14.12 20.60
C ALA A 60 5.97 -15.21 19.93
N ALA A 61 6.10 -16.39 20.54
CA ALA A 61 6.85 -17.52 19.98
C ALA A 61 6.26 -18.02 18.65
N ASP A 62 4.93 -18.04 18.52
CA ASP A 62 4.25 -18.46 17.30
C ASP A 62 4.54 -17.46 16.15
N LEU A 63 4.49 -16.16 16.46
CA LEU A 63 4.78 -15.09 15.50
C LEU A 63 6.26 -15.05 15.13
N PHE A 64 7.15 -15.22 16.12
CA PHE A 64 8.59 -15.26 15.89
C PHE A 64 8.97 -16.40 14.94
N GLY A 65 8.51 -17.63 15.23
CA GLY A 65 8.81 -18.80 14.39
C GLY A 65 8.29 -18.69 12.96
N ALA A 66 7.14 -18.01 12.78
CA ALA A 66 6.49 -17.90 11.47
C ALA A 66 7.03 -16.72 10.61
N TYR A 67 7.51 -15.64 11.24
CA TYR A 67 7.74 -14.38 10.51
C TYR A 67 9.17 -13.84 10.60
N GLN A 68 9.96 -14.19 11.62
CA GLN A 68 11.32 -13.66 11.74
C GLN A 68 12.18 -14.02 10.53
N GLY A 69 12.73 -13.00 9.86
CA GLY A 69 13.60 -13.15 8.70
C GLY A 69 12.87 -13.50 7.39
N ARG A 70 11.55 -13.61 7.41
CA ARG A 70 10.75 -13.87 6.19
C ARG A 70 10.84 -12.67 5.23
N ALA A 71 10.80 -12.95 3.93
CA ALA A 71 10.68 -11.94 2.88
C ALA A 71 9.31 -12.03 2.21
N ILE A 72 8.60 -10.90 2.08
CA ILE A 72 7.30 -10.79 1.42
C ILE A 72 7.43 -9.74 0.31
N ARG A 73 7.35 -10.15 -0.95
CA ARG A 73 7.55 -9.28 -2.12
C ARG A 73 8.78 -8.35 -1.98
N GLY A 74 9.88 -8.89 -1.43
CA GLY A 74 11.12 -8.15 -1.20
C GLY A 74 11.14 -7.32 0.10
N MET A 75 10.05 -7.20 0.84
CA MET A 75 10.01 -6.59 2.17
C MET A 75 10.51 -7.60 3.22
N ARG A 76 11.53 -7.24 3.99
CA ARG A 76 12.03 -8.06 5.10
C ARG A 76 11.15 -7.88 6.33
N VAL A 77 10.82 -9.00 7.00
CA VAL A 77 10.05 -9.02 8.25
C VAL A 77 10.99 -9.36 9.41
N ASP A 78 11.03 -8.50 10.41
CA ASP A 78 11.72 -8.69 11.67
C ASP A 78 10.73 -8.60 12.85
N THR A 79 11.09 -9.17 14.01
CA THR A 79 10.24 -9.20 15.20
C THR A 79 10.94 -8.59 16.42
N VAL A 80 10.14 -8.01 17.31
CA VAL A 80 10.52 -7.64 18.69
C VAL A 80 9.54 -8.34 19.62
N VAL A 81 10.05 -9.05 20.60
CA VAL A 81 9.25 -9.81 21.56
C VAL A 81 9.19 -9.07 22.91
N GLU A 82 7.99 -8.80 23.39
CA GLU A 82 7.75 -8.28 24.73
C GLU A 82 7.93 -9.43 25.76
N ILE A 83 8.70 -9.20 26.81
CA ILE A 83 8.85 -10.15 27.92
C ILE A 83 7.62 -10.09 28.83
N GLU A 84 7.13 -8.90 29.09
CA GLU A 84 5.92 -8.60 29.86
C GLU A 84 5.00 -7.68 29.06
N PRO A 85 3.68 -7.73 29.28
CA PRO A 85 2.73 -6.88 28.55
C PRO A 85 3.05 -5.38 28.72
N ALA A 86 3.58 -4.76 27.67
CA ALA A 86 4.03 -3.37 27.69
C ALA A 86 2.91 -2.36 27.33
N GLY A 87 1.82 -2.82 26.71
CA GLY A 87 0.81 -1.97 26.10
C GLY A 87 1.27 -1.41 24.75
N THR A 88 0.35 -0.85 23.96
CA THR A 88 0.62 -0.46 22.56
C THR A 88 1.71 0.61 22.42
N ALA A 89 1.79 1.59 23.31
CA ALA A 89 2.88 2.56 23.33
C ALA A 89 4.16 1.98 23.97
N GLY A 90 4.02 1.17 25.03
CA GLY A 90 5.16 0.53 25.66
C GLY A 90 5.91 -0.39 24.69
N ALA A 91 5.21 -1.10 23.81
CA ALA A 91 5.82 -1.90 22.74
C ALA A 91 6.67 -1.04 21.78
N LEU A 92 6.22 0.17 21.43
CA LEU A 92 7.02 1.12 20.64
C LEU A 92 8.26 1.59 21.41
N ALA A 93 8.14 1.85 22.70
CA ALA A 93 9.29 2.24 23.54
C ALA A 93 10.35 1.14 23.61
N LEU A 94 9.94 -0.13 23.72
CA LEU A 94 10.85 -1.29 23.69
C LEU A 94 11.57 -1.46 22.34
N ALA A 95 10.97 -0.99 21.26
CA ALA A 95 11.53 -1.06 19.91
C ALA A 95 12.24 0.22 19.46
N ALA A 96 12.43 1.22 20.34
CA ALA A 96 12.91 2.57 20.01
C ALA A 96 14.15 2.60 19.12
N ASP A 97 15.15 1.76 19.41
CA ASP A 97 16.40 1.68 18.67
C ASP A 97 16.27 1.04 17.27
N ARG A 98 15.12 0.42 16.99
CA ARG A 98 14.80 -0.26 15.73
C ARG A 98 13.83 0.54 14.86
N LEU A 99 13.34 1.69 15.36
CA LEU A 99 12.45 2.57 14.62
C LEU A 99 13.23 3.52 13.72
N ASP A 100 12.77 3.68 12.48
CA ASP A 100 13.23 4.76 11.60
C ASP A 100 12.78 6.12 12.13
N ALA A 101 13.39 7.20 11.65
CA ALA A 101 12.97 8.56 11.99
C ALA A 101 11.49 8.82 11.64
N LEU A 102 11.01 8.18 10.57
CA LEU A 102 9.61 8.22 10.14
C LEU A 102 9.19 6.82 9.71
N PHE A 103 8.08 6.33 10.24
CA PHE A 103 7.58 4.97 9.98
C PHE A 103 6.05 4.95 9.96
N PHE A 104 5.48 3.95 9.29
CA PHE A 104 4.06 3.63 9.45
C PHE A 104 3.87 2.72 10.67
N LEU A 105 2.85 3.01 11.49
CA LEU A 105 2.37 2.11 12.52
C LEU A 105 1.00 1.57 12.11
N ILE A 106 0.81 0.26 12.19
CA ILE A 106 -0.40 -0.44 11.73
C ILE A 106 -0.84 -1.42 12.81
N ASN A 107 -2.13 -1.36 13.17
CA ASN A 107 -2.72 -2.36 14.06
C ASN A 107 -2.78 -3.71 13.34
N GLY A 108 -2.30 -4.79 13.98
CA GLY A 108 -2.24 -6.13 13.41
C GLY A 108 -3.58 -6.87 13.31
N ASP A 109 -4.67 -6.20 13.64
CA ASP A 109 -6.02 -6.75 13.64
C ASP A 109 -7.03 -5.95 12.80
N SER A 110 -6.56 -4.94 12.07
CA SER A 110 -7.40 -4.04 11.27
C SER A 110 -6.87 -3.89 9.86
N LEU A 111 -7.74 -4.05 8.87
CA LEU A 111 -7.47 -3.77 7.46
C LEU A 111 -8.30 -2.56 7.02
N PHE A 112 -7.65 -1.55 6.50
CA PHE A 112 -8.28 -0.38 5.92
C PHE A 112 -7.80 -0.20 4.48
N ASP A 113 -8.70 -0.27 3.51
CA ASP A 113 -8.39 -0.21 2.09
C ASP A 113 -8.07 1.21 1.64
N LEU A 114 -6.86 1.68 1.96
CA LEU A 114 -6.39 3.01 1.56
C LEU A 114 -5.01 2.96 0.92
N ASN A 115 -4.69 3.97 0.14
CA ASN A 115 -3.31 4.23 -0.27
C ASN A 115 -2.51 4.73 0.94
N LEU A 116 -1.67 3.88 1.51
CA LEU A 116 -0.88 4.20 2.71
C LEU A 116 0.01 5.44 2.52
N LEU A 117 0.50 5.66 1.29
CA LEU A 117 1.33 6.82 0.95
C LEU A 117 0.54 8.14 0.95
N ALA A 118 -0.80 8.12 0.96
CA ALA A 118 -1.62 9.31 1.13
C ALA A 118 -1.50 9.93 2.54
N LEU A 119 -0.94 9.20 3.52
CA LEU A 119 -0.57 9.72 4.83
C LEU A 119 0.73 10.57 4.80
N LEU A 120 1.53 10.48 3.74
CA LEU A 120 2.75 11.28 3.64
C LEU A 120 2.42 12.78 3.58
N PRO A 121 3.24 13.65 4.20
CA PRO A 121 3.12 15.08 4.03
C PRO A 121 3.32 15.47 2.57
N LEU A 122 2.58 16.46 2.11
CA LEU A 122 2.84 17.04 0.79
C LEU A 122 4.26 17.64 0.75
N PRO A 123 4.94 17.61 -0.39
CA PRO A 123 6.26 18.22 -0.54
C PRO A 123 6.22 19.69 -0.07
N GLY A 124 7.16 20.08 0.81
CA GLY A 124 7.27 21.43 1.33
C GLY A 124 6.37 21.76 2.55
N SER A 125 5.52 20.85 3.02
CA SER A 125 4.76 21.00 4.26
C SER A 125 5.53 20.41 5.43
N ASP A 126 6.16 21.24 6.26
CA ASP A 126 6.56 20.85 7.62
C ASP A 126 5.51 21.40 8.59
N ASP A 127 4.61 20.54 9.03
CA ASP A 127 3.46 20.89 9.87
C ASP A 127 3.74 20.69 11.38
N GLY A 128 4.95 20.25 11.74
CA GLY A 128 5.35 19.98 13.12
C GLY A 128 4.59 18.85 13.79
N CYS A 129 3.79 18.07 13.04
CA CYS A 129 3.03 16.96 13.59
C CYS A 129 3.93 15.75 13.88
N LEU A 130 3.68 15.10 15.01
CA LEU A 130 4.33 13.84 15.38
C LEU A 130 3.57 12.62 14.81
N VAL A 131 2.26 12.77 14.64
CA VAL A 131 1.37 11.68 14.18
C VAL A 131 0.43 12.21 13.11
N ARG A 132 0.35 11.49 12.01
CA ARG A 132 -0.74 11.63 11.03
C ARG A 132 -1.51 10.32 10.99
N MET A 133 -2.81 10.37 11.29
CA MET A 133 -3.62 9.17 11.46
C MET A 133 -4.68 9.03 10.38
N ALA A 134 -4.91 7.80 9.95
CA ALA A 134 -6.03 7.44 9.11
C ALA A 134 -7.30 7.33 9.93
N LEU A 135 -8.35 8.00 9.47
CA LEU A 135 -9.68 7.98 10.07
C LEU A 135 -10.67 7.36 9.09
N ALA A 136 -11.41 6.35 9.54
CA ALA A 136 -12.48 5.76 8.73
C ALA A 136 -13.80 6.51 9.00
N GLY A 137 -14.32 7.14 7.94
CA GLY A 137 -15.63 7.79 7.92
C GLY A 137 -16.74 6.82 7.55
N GLY A 138 -17.99 7.16 7.94
CA GLY A 138 -19.17 6.36 7.57
C GLY A 138 -19.30 5.02 8.31
N ILE A 139 -18.46 4.73 9.29
CA ILE A 139 -18.54 3.48 10.05
C ILE A 139 -19.61 3.59 11.14
N ALA A 140 -20.67 2.83 10.98
CA ALA A 140 -21.71 2.68 11.99
C ALA A 140 -21.25 1.77 13.15
N GLY A 141 -21.87 1.93 14.33
CA GLY A 141 -21.64 1.07 15.48
C GLY A 141 -21.13 1.83 16.69
N GLU A 142 -21.49 1.31 17.88
CA GLU A 142 -21.26 1.96 19.19
C GLU A 142 -19.93 1.54 19.84
N ARG A 143 -19.20 0.59 19.26
CA ARG A 143 -18.02 -0.02 19.89
C ARG A 143 -16.70 0.73 19.65
N TYR A 144 -16.67 1.60 18.64
CA TYR A 144 -15.46 2.33 18.28
C TYR A 144 -15.42 3.70 18.95
N GLY A 145 -14.26 4.04 19.51
CA GLY A 145 -13.96 5.40 19.93
C GLY A 145 -14.01 6.36 18.74
N ARG A 146 -14.58 7.54 18.96
CA ARG A 146 -14.78 8.56 17.93
C ARG A 146 -13.70 9.62 18.01
N VAL A 147 -13.36 10.20 16.87
CA VAL A 147 -12.32 11.23 16.77
C VAL A 147 -12.95 12.55 16.31
N ALA A 148 -12.77 13.60 17.11
CA ALA A 148 -13.15 14.96 16.76
C ALA A 148 -11.99 15.63 16.01
N ILE A 149 -12.28 16.19 14.84
CA ILE A 149 -11.31 16.92 14.02
C ILE A 149 -11.80 18.34 13.71
N GLU A 150 -10.87 19.26 13.62
CA GLU A 150 -11.10 20.61 13.11
C GLU A 150 -10.13 20.86 11.95
N GLY A 151 -10.66 20.95 10.74
CA GLY A 151 -9.85 20.83 9.53
C GLY A 151 -9.13 19.47 9.50
N ARG A 152 -7.80 19.48 9.60
CA ARG A 152 -6.98 18.26 9.72
C ARG A 152 -6.50 18.01 11.16
N ARG A 153 -6.65 18.92 12.10
CA ARG A 153 -6.19 18.77 13.49
C ARG A 153 -7.14 17.88 14.28
N VAL A 154 -6.61 16.83 14.88
CA VAL A 154 -7.33 16.03 15.87
C VAL A 154 -7.42 16.83 17.18
N ARG A 155 -8.64 16.96 17.72
CA ARG A 155 -8.93 17.72 18.93
C ARG A 155 -9.20 16.84 20.12
N GLU A 156 -9.90 15.74 19.90
CA GLU A 156 -10.39 14.91 20.99
C GLU A 156 -10.59 13.46 20.53
N PHE A 157 -10.33 12.54 21.43
CA PHE A 157 -10.75 11.13 21.35
C PHE A 157 -11.94 10.94 22.27
N ALA A 158 -13.14 10.79 21.68
CA ALA A 158 -14.37 10.59 22.41
C ALA A 158 -14.62 9.09 22.66
N PRO A 159 -15.34 8.73 23.75
CA PRO A 159 -15.74 7.35 24.00
C PRO A 159 -16.52 6.73 22.84
N ALA A 160 -16.61 5.41 22.84
CA ALA A 160 -17.46 4.67 21.92
C ALA A 160 -18.93 5.09 22.11
N GLY A 161 -19.67 5.20 20.98
CA GLY A 161 -21.07 5.61 20.98
C GLY A 161 -21.58 5.98 19.60
N PRO A 162 -22.92 6.20 19.48
CA PRO A 162 -23.51 6.64 18.22
C PRO A 162 -23.03 8.06 17.88
N SER A 163 -22.45 8.22 16.70
CA SER A 163 -21.94 9.51 16.22
C SER A 163 -21.58 9.43 14.75
N ASP A 164 -21.69 10.55 14.03
CA ASP A 164 -21.22 10.70 12.66
C ASP A 164 -19.71 10.98 12.57
N ARG A 165 -19.04 11.15 13.71
CA ARG A 165 -17.61 11.37 13.73
C ARG A 165 -16.86 10.13 13.24
N PRO A 166 -15.73 10.29 12.54
CA PRO A 166 -14.92 9.16 12.09
C PRO A 166 -14.31 8.40 13.27
N ILE A 167 -13.87 7.18 12.98
CA ILE A 167 -13.16 6.32 13.93
C ILE A 167 -11.67 6.29 13.62
N ASN A 168 -10.86 5.97 14.61
CA ASN A 168 -9.45 5.66 14.44
C ASN A 168 -9.31 4.30 13.72
N ALA A 169 -8.72 4.30 12.53
CA ALA A 169 -8.55 3.10 11.71
C ALA A 169 -7.33 2.24 12.11
N GLY A 170 -6.54 2.67 13.10
CA GLY A 170 -5.35 1.93 13.53
C GLY A 170 -4.19 1.97 12.55
N MET A 171 -4.13 2.97 11.68
CA MET A 171 -3.04 3.22 10.73
C MET A 171 -2.53 4.64 10.88
N TYR A 172 -1.21 4.76 11.03
CA TYR A 172 -0.57 6.04 11.33
C TYR A 172 0.75 6.18 10.58
N LEU A 173 1.09 7.40 10.22
CA LEU A 173 2.45 7.84 9.95
C LEU A 173 2.98 8.51 11.21
N MET A 174 4.10 8.05 11.75
CA MET A 174 4.65 8.52 13.02
C MET A 174 6.10 8.95 12.88
N ARG A 175 6.47 10.01 13.59
CA ARG A 175 7.86 10.37 13.82
C ARG A 175 8.37 9.62 15.06
N ARG A 176 9.63 9.15 15.02
CA ARG A 176 10.25 8.40 16.14
C ARG A 176 10.27 9.21 17.44
N GLU A 177 10.24 10.52 17.35
CA GLU A 177 10.15 11.44 18.51
C GLU A 177 8.95 11.17 19.42
N ILE A 178 7.92 10.45 18.93
CA ILE A 178 6.76 10.02 19.74
C ILE A 178 7.21 9.18 20.96
N VAL A 179 8.31 8.44 20.85
CA VAL A 179 8.86 7.65 21.96
C VAL A 179 9.16 8.51 23.18
N GLY A 180 9.58 9.76 23.00
CA GLY A 180 9.83 10.72 24.07
C GLY A 180 8.57 11.17 24.84
N HIS A 181 7.37 10.84 24.33
CA HIS A 181 6.09 11.12 24.99
C HIS A 181 5.52 9.92 25.75
N ILE A 182 6.19 8.76 25.74
CA ILE A 182 5.77 7.55 26.45
C ILE A 182 6.33 7.62 27.87
N ARG A 183 5.41 7.78 28.85
CA ARG A 183 5.77 7.95 30.26
C ARG A 183 5.59 6.64 31.03
N GLY A 184 6.59 5.77 30.94
CA GLY A 184 6.58 4.47 31.63
C GLY A 184 5.97 3.33 30.82
N VAL A 185 6.05 2.13 31.38
CA VAL A 185 5.56 0.86 30.80
C VAL A 185 4.88 0.10 31.96
N PRO A 186 3.65 -0.44 31.79
CA PRO A 186 2.86 -0.47 30.55
C PRO A 186 2.21 0.88 30.20
N CYS A 187 2.06 1.17 28.89
CA CYS A 187 1.47 2.40 28.37
C CYS A 187 0.63 2.11 27.11
N SER A 188 -0.58 2.69 27.03
CA SER A 188 -1.47 2.58 25.87
C SER A 188 -1.31 3.78 24.95
N LEU A 189 -1.11 3.52 23.65
CA LEU A 189 -1.06 4.57 22.64
C LEU A 189 -2.38 5.37 22.62
N GLU A 190 -3.51 4.67 22.61
CA GLU A 190 -4.84 5.26 22.41
C GLU A 190 -5.37 5.98 23.65
N ARG A 191 -5.01 5.51 24.86
CA ARG A 191 -5.53 6.07 26.13
C ARG A 191 -4.62 7.11 26.74
N ASP A 192 -3.30 6.90 26.60
CA ASP A 192 -2.33 7.66 27.38
C ASP A 192 -1.55 8.66 26.50
N VAL A 193 -1.16 8.29 25.27
CA VAL A 193 -0.27 9.09 24.42
C VAL A 193 -1.03 9.97 23.44
N LEU A 194 -1.91 9.37 22.62
CA LEU A 194 -2.62 10.12 21.56
C LEU A 194 -3.50 11.25 22.12
N PRO A 195 -4.24 11.11 23.25
CA PRO A 195 -5.01 12.22 23.81
C PRO A 195 -4.14 13.40 24.28
N ASP A 196 -2.98 13.15 24.90
CA ASP A 196 -2.02 14.21 25.28
C ASP A 196 -1.50 14.95 24.03
N LEU A 197 -1.09 14.20 23.00
CA LEU A 197 -0.60 14.79 21.75
C LEU A 197 -1.69 15.59 21.00
N ALA A 198 -2.95 15.13 21.02
CA ALA A 198 -4.08 15.85 20.43
C ALA A 198 -4.32 17.19 21.13
N GLY A 199 -4.33 17.19 22.49
CA GLY A 199 -4.43 18.39 23.28
C GLY A 199 -3.34 19.43 23.01
N ARG A 200 -2.18 18.97 22.55
CA ARG A 200 -1.02 19.81 22.16
C ARG A 200 -1.01 20.18 20.67
N GLY A 201 -1.98 19.73 19.89
CA GLY A 201 -2.08 19.99 18.45
C GLY A 201 -1.02 19.27 17.61
N LEU A 202 -0.46 18.16 18.08
CA LEU A 202 0.61 17.40 17.43
C LEU A 202 0.10 16.23 16.58
N ILE A 203 -1.23 16.09 16.40
CA ILE A 203 -1.85 15.04 15.58
C ILE A 203 -2.68 15.64 14.46
N GLU A 204 -2.45 15.15 13.24
CA GLU A 204 -3.37 15.32 12.12
C GLU A 204 -4.18 14.03 11.87
N GLY A 205 -5.45 14.21 11.52
CA GLY A 205 -6.35 13.15 11.05
C GLY A 205 -6.77 13.40 9.62
N VAL A 206 -6.75 12.36 8.81
CA VAL A 206 -7.29 12.40 7.45
C VAL A 206 -8.40 11.37 7.35
N VAL A 207 -9.57 11.81 6.87
CA VAL A 207 -10.77 10.95 6.77
C VAL A 207 -10.89 10.35 5.39
N TRP A 208 -11.09 9.04 5.34
CA TRP A 208 -11.41 8.32 4.12
C TRP A 208 -12.74 7.56 4.25
N GLN A 209 -13.51 7.57 3.19
CA GLN A 209 -14.65 6.68 2.97
C GLN A 209 -14.15 5.46 2.20
N ALA A 210 -13.67 4.45 2.93
CA ALA A 210 -13.05 3.26 2.35
C ALA A 210 -13.42 2.01 3.19
N PRO A 211 -13.37 0.81 2.61
CA PRO A 211 -13.61 -0.43 3.33
C PRO A 211 -12.70 -0.57 4.55
N PHE A 212 -13.32 -0.77 5.70
CA PHE A 212 -12.64 -1.00 6.97
C PHE A 212 -13.15 -2.31 7.61
N ILE A 213 -12.22 -3.15 8.03
CA ILE A 213 -12.49 -4.41 8.72
C ILE A 213 -11.53 -4.50 9.90
N ASP A 214 -12.05 -4.79 11.09
CA ASP A 214 -11.25 -5.35 12.18
C ASP A 214 -11.73 -6.77 12.52
N ILE A 215 -10.86 -7.59 13.06
CA ILE A 215 -11.18 -8.95 13.47
C ILE A 215 -11.31 -9.08 15.00
N GLY A 216 -11.83 -8.02 15.66
CA GLY A 216 -11.87 -7.89 17.12
C GLY A 216 -12.89 -8.75 17.83
N THR A 217 -13.95 -9.20 17.16
CA THR A 217 -15.02 -10.03 17.71
C THR A 217 -15.28 -11.24 16.79
N PRO A 218 -15.94 -12.32 17.28
CA PRO A 218 -16.32 -13.46 16.44
C PRO A 218 -17.18 -13.05 15.23
N GLU A 219 -18.08 -12.10 15.39
CA GLU A 219 -18.94 -11.59 14.33
C GLU A 219 -18.13 -10.89 13.24
N ASP A 220 -17.19 -10.02 13.63
CA ASP A 220 -16.30 -9.34 12.67
C ASP A 220 -15.34 -10.31 12.00
N PHE A 221 -14.87 -11.30 12.72
CA PHE A 221 -14.04 -12.34 12.14
C PHE A 221 -14.80 -13.09 11.03
N LEU A 222 -16.07 -13.47 11.28
CA LEU A 222 -16.92 -14.07 10.25
C LEU A 222 -17.21 -13.12 9.09
N ARG A 223 -17.37 -11.83 9.36
CA ARG A 223 -17.52 -10.80 8.33
C ARG A 223 -16.23 -10.68 7.51
N ALA A 224 -15.06 -10.68 8.15
CA ALA A 224 -13.76 -10.61 7.51
C ALA A 224 -13.53 -11.77 6.53
N GLN A 225 -13.95 -13.01 6.86
CA GLN A 225 -13.87 -14.16 5.95
C GLN A 225 -14.49 -13.92 4.58
N ARG A 226 -15.57 -13.15 4.52
CA ARG A 226 -16.28 -12.83 3.27
C ARG A 226 -15.73 -11.60 2.57
N LEU A 227 -15.35 -10.56 3.34
CA LEU A 227 -15.07 -9.24 2.78
C LEU A 227 -13.59 -9.02 2.46
N VAL A 228 -12.66 -9.61 3.22
CA VAL A 228 -11.23 -9.45 2.94
C VAL A 228 -10.86 -9.95 1.54
N PRO A 229 -11.33 -11.14 1.06
CA PRO A 229 -11.06 -11.57 -0.31
C PRO A 229 -11.55 -10.57 -1.38
N LEU A 230 -12.67 -9.86 -1.13
CA LEU A 230 -13.19 -8.83 -2.05
C LEU A 230 -12.36 -7.54 -2.00
N ILE A 231 -11.84 -7.18 -0.82
CA ILE A 231 -10.95 -6.01 -0.68
C ILE A 231 -9.64 -6.23 -1.42
N VAL A 232 -9.02 -7.41 -1.26
CA VAL A 232 -7.70 -7.68 -1.84
C VAL A 232 -7.75 -7.97 -3.33
N LYS A 233 -8.89 -8.44 -3.85
CA LYS A 233 -9.11 -8.56 -5.29
C LYS A 233 -9.45 -7.20 -5.88
N ARG A 234 -8.56 -6.64 -6.69
CA ARG A 234 -8.65 -5.26 -7.20
C ARG A 234 -8.64 -5.20 -8.73
N PRO A 235 -9.32 -4.23 -9.33
CA PRO A 235 -9.06 -3.90 -10.73
C PRO A 235 -7.62 -3.43 -10.89
N ALA A 236 -7.08 -3.57 -12.10
CA ALA A 236 -5.73 -3.14 -12.44
C ALA A 236 -5.73 -2.14 -13.60
N ALA A 237 -4.92 -1.09 -13.46
CA ALA A 237 -4.55 -0.20 -14.55
C ALA A 237 -3.15 -0.59 -15.03
N PHE A 238 -3.06 -1.09 -16.25
CA PHE A 238 -1.79 -1.35 -16.93
C PHE A 238 -1.41 -0.10 -17.72
N LEU A 239 -0.22 0.41 -17.51
CA LEU A 239 0.28 1.61 -18.19
C LEU A 239 1.48 1.26 -19.05
N ASP A 240 1.52 1.71 -20.30
CA ASP A 240 2.81 1.77 -20.99
C ASP A 240 3.71 2.79 -20.30
N ARG A 241 5.01 2.67 -20.48
CA ARG A 241 5.98 3.59 -19.92
C ARG A 241 6.22 4.77 -20.86
N ASP A 242 6.79 4.48 -22.00
CA ASP A 242 7.20 5.49 -23.00
C ASP A 242 5.96 5.95 -23.78
N GLY A 243 5.68 7.26 -23.79
CA GLY A 243 4.49 7.85 -24.40
C GLY A 243 3.27 7.93 -23.48
N VAL A 244 3.30 7.32 -22.26
CA VAL A 244 2.21 7.37 -21.27
C VAL A 244 2.67 7.96 -19.94
N LEU A 245 3.69 7.36 -19.30
CA LEU A 245 4.25 7.90 -18.05
C LEU A 245 5.33 8.94 -18.32
N ASN A 246 6.14 8.72 -19.33
CA ASN A 246 7.17 9.66 -19.79
C ASN A 246 7.08 9.89 -21.29
N GLU A 247 7.64 11.03 -21.76
CA GLU A 247 7.75 11.32 -23.19
C GLU A 247 8.54 10.20 -23.89
N ASP A 248 8.06 9.76 -25.06
CA ASP A 248 8.81 8.83 -25.93
C ASP A 248 9.78 9.62 -26.80
N ILE A 249 11.01 9.77 -26.34
CA ILE A 249 12.11 10.37 -27.10
C ILE A 249 13.02 9.32 -27.75
N GLY A 250 12.59 8.05 -27.73
CA GLY A 250 13.34 6.89 -28.23
C GLY A 250 14.38 6.36 -27.22
N TYR A 251 14.21 5.09 -26.86
CA TYR A 251 15.17 4.32 -26.02
C TYR A 251 15.57 4.96 -24.70
N VAL A 252 14.61 5.53 -23.97
CA VAL A 252 14.83 6.11 -22.63
C VAL A 252 15.30 5.02 -21.65
N HIS A 253 16.53 5.17 -21.13
CA HIS A 253 17.15 4.20 -20.23
C HIS A 253 17.95 4.84 -19.08
N ARG A 254 18.01 6.20 -19.00
CA ARG A 254 18.69 6.95 -17.96
C ARG A 254 17.78 8.02 -17.36
N GLN A 255 18.03 8.38 -16.12
CA GLN A 255 17.27 9.38 -15.38
C GLN A 255 17.28 10.77 -16.04
N ASP A 256 18.43 11.18 -16.61
CA ASP A 256 18.61 12.49 -17.27
C ASP A 256 17.86 12.59 -18.61
N GLN A 257 17.43 11.47 -19.19
CA GLN A 257 16.62 11.41 -20.39
C GLN A 257 15.12 11.42 -20.11
N LEU A 258 14.71 10.97 -18.90
CA LEU A 258 13.30 10.80 -18.58
C LEU A 258 12.62 12.16 -18.35
N ARG A 259 11.57 12.43 -19.10
CA ARG A 259 10.67 13.56 -18.95
C ARG A 259 9.27 13.02 -18.67
N TRP A 260 8.76 13.30 -17.48
CA TRP A 260 7.41 12.88 -17.12
C TRP A 260 6.37 13.55 -18.03
N ILE A 261 5.34 12.78 -18.42
CA ILE A 261 4.10 13.36 -18.97
C ILE A 261 3.47 14.21 -17.88
N ASP A 262 2.82 15.31 -18.28
CA ASP A 262 2.19 16.23 -17.33
C ASP A 262 1.20 15.50 -16.41
N GLN A 263 1.36 15.73 -15.11
CA GLN A 263 0.59 15.12 -14.03
C GLN A 263 0.59 13.57 -14.03
N ALA A 264 1.65 12.93 -14.52
CA ALA A 264 1.77 11.47 -14.49
C ALA A 264 1.78 10.89 -13.07
N ALA A 265 2.47 11.56 -12.13
CA ALA A 265 2.51 11.12 -10.75
C ALA A 265 1.14 11.25 -10.06
N GLU A 266 0.42 12.34 -10.31
CA GLU A 266 -0.93 12.60 -9.83
C GLU A 266 -1.93 11.58 -10.42
N ALA A 267 -1.77 11.20 -11.68
CA ALA A 267 -2.57 10.18 -12.33
C ALA A 267 -2.39 8.80 -11.68
N VAL A 268 -1.13 8.40 -11.44
CA VAL A 268 -0.83 7.15 -10.72
C VAL A 268 -1.40 7.20 -9.31
N ARG A 269 -1.22 8.31 -8.59
CA ARG A 269 -1.80 8.50 -7.26
C ARG A 269 -3.33 8.37 -7.28
N HIS A 270 -4.00 8.99 -8.26
CA HIS A 270 -5.45 8.91 -8.41
C HIS A 270 -5.91 7.44 -8.56
N LEU A 271 -5.22 6.64 -9.37
CA LEU A 271 -5.50 5.21 -9.52
C LEU A 271 -5.29 4.45 -8.20
N ASN A 272 -4.19 4.72 -7.47
CA ASN A 272 -3.96 4.12 -6.16
C ASN A 272 -5.05 4.50 -5.15
N ASP A 273 -5.44 5.78 -5.09
CA ASP A 273 -6.48 6.29 -4.20
C ASP A 273 -7.87 5.73 -4.57
N ALA A 274 -8.10 5.46 -5.85
CA ALA A 274 -9.30 4.77 -6.34
C ALA A 274 -9.32 3.27 -6.04
N GLY A 275 -8.20 2.69 -5.56
CA GLY A 275 -8.10 1.28 -5.17
C GLY A 275 -7.70 0.34 -6.30
N TYR A 276 -7.09 0.85 -7.37
CA TYR A 276 -6.52 0.04 -8.45
C TYR A 276 -5.11 -0.46 -8.11
N LEU A 277 -4.78 -1.65 -8.61
CA LEU A 277 -3.38 -2.05 -8.83
C LEU A 277 -2.85 -1.27 -10.02
N VAL A 278 -1.64 -0.75 -9.91
CA VAL A 278 -0.99 -0.03 -11.02
C VAL A 278 0.21 -0.82 -11.49
N PHE A 279 0.17 -1.27 -12.73
CA PHE A 279 1.24 -2.02 -13.38
C PHE A 279 1.81 -1.23 -14.55
N VAL A 280 3.11 -1.35 -14.77
CA VAL A 280 3.76 -0.88 -15.99
C VAL A 280 4.12 -2.07 -16.88
N VAL A 281 3.79 -1.98 -18.16
CA VAL A 281 4.08 -3.01 -19.19
C VAL A 281 4.72 -2.36 -20.40
N THR A 282 6.04 -2.53 -20.59
CA THR A 282 6.81 -1.76 -21.57
C THR A 282 7.71 -2.60 -22.46
N ASN A 283 7.77 -2.27 -23.76
CA ASN A 283 8.69 -2.87 -24.71
C ASN A 283 10.05 -2.17 -24.67
N GLN A 284 11.12 -2.87 -24.24
CA GLN A 284 12.47 -2.32 -24.12
C GLN A 284 13.43 -2.93 -25.16
N ALA A 285 13.11 -2.71 -26.43
CA ALA A 285 13.87 -3.26 -27.56
C ALA A 285 15.32 -2.74 -27.67
N GLY A 286 15.66 -1.64 -27.01
CA GLY A 286 17.02 -1.13 -26.94
C GLY A 286 18.02 -2.13 -26.39
N ILE A 287 17.58 -3.02 -25.48
CA ILE A 287 18.40 -4.12 -24.94
C ILE A 287 18.77 -5.11 -26.07
N ALA A 288 17.78 -5.57 -26.85
CA ALA A 288 18.04 -6.45 -27.99
C ALA A 288 18.90 -5.81 -29.09
N ARG A 289 18.86 -4.48 -29.18
CA ARG A 289 19.65 -3.69 -30.16
C ARG A 289 21.04 -3.30 -29.61
N GLY A 290 21.39 -3.67 -28.38
CA GLY A 290 22.67 -3.39 -27.77
C GLY A 290 22.92 -1.91 -27.42
N LEU A 291 21.84 -1.11 -27.28
CA LEU A 291 21.93 0.31 -26.94
C LEU A 291 22.13 0.54 -25.43
N TYR A 292 21.65 -0.38 -24.61
CA TYR A 292 21.79 -0.41 -23.14
C TYR A 292 21.51 -1.81 -22.60
N GLU A 293 21.85 -2.06 -21.37
CA GLU A 293 21.68 -3.33 -20.68
C GLU A 293 20.45 -3.34 -19.75
N GLU A 294 20.04 -4.52 -19.27
CA GLU A 294 18.90 -4.67 -18.34
C GLU A 294 19.09 -3.88 -17.05
N ASP A 295 20.32 -3.81 -16.54
CA ASP A 295 20.63 -3.07 -15.30
C ASP A 295 20.28 -1.57 -15.42
N HIS A 296 20.44 -0.97 -16.61
CA HIS A 296 20.03 0.42 -16.83
C HIS A 296 18.50 0.57 -16.71
N VAL A 297 17.75 -0.42 -17.24
CA VAL A 297 16.28 -0.42 -17.15
C VAL A 297 15.84 -0.60 -15.71
N HIS A 298 16.45 -1.51 -14.96
CA HIS A 298 16.15 -1.72 -13.55
C HIS A 298 16.43 -0.46 -12.72
N ALA A 299 17.61 0.15 -12.90
CA ALA A 299 17.97 1.38 -12.20
C ALA A 299 17.02 2.55 -12.49
N LEU A 300 16.58 2.68 -13.77
CA LEU A 300 15.60 3.70 -14.15
C LEU A 300 14.24 3.42 -13.52
N HIS A 301 13.75 2.17 -13.54
CA HIS A 301 12.47 1.78 -12.94
C HIS A 301 12.45 1.97 -11.42
N ASP A 302 13.54 1.66 -10.72
CA ASP A 302 13.66 1.90 -9.28
C ASP A 302 13.65 3.39 -8.96
N TRP A 303 14.34 4.21 -9.76
CA TRP A 303 14.28 5.65 -9.63
C TRP A 303 12.87 6.21 -9.90
N MET A 304 12.17 5.71 -10.93
CA MET A 304 10.78 6.10 -11.21
C MET A 304 9.85 5.80 -10.02
N ARG A 305 9.95 4.60 -9.44
CA ARG A 305 9.21 4.23 -8.23
C ARG A 305 9.49 5.20 -7.08
N GLU A 306 10.75 5.57 -6.88
CA GLU A 306 11.14 6.51 -5.84
C GLU A 306 10.55 7.91 -6.06
N GLN A 307 10.59 8.41 -7.31
CA GLN A 307 9.98 9.71 -7.63
C GLN A 307 8.47 9.69 -7.36
N LEU A 308 7.75 8.68 -7.85
CA LEU A 308 6.31 8.54 -7.63
C LEU A 308 5.96 8.49 -6.13
N ARG A 309 6.72 7.76 -5.32
CA ARG A 309 6.49 7.68 -3.86
C ARG A 309 6.59 9.04 -3.18
N ARG A 310 7.43 9.95 -3.65
CA ARG A 310 7.51 11.33 -3.14
C ARG A 310 6.22 12.13 -3.36
N HIS A 311 5.42 11.72 -4.35
CA HIS A 311 4.11 12.28 -4.68
C HIS A 311 2.95 11.49 -4.07
N GLY A 312 3.22 10.49 -3.22
CA GLY A 312 2.17 9.64 -2.63
C GLY A 312 1.58 8.62 -3.60
N ALA A 313 2.29 8.32 -4.68
CA ALA A 313 1.93 7.36 -5.70
C ALA A 313 2.83 6.12 -5.68
N HIS A 314 2.34 4.97 -6.13
CA HIS A 314 3.15 3.76 -6.25
C HIS A 314 2.79 2.92 -7.47
N ILE A 315 3.76 2.15 -7.96
CA ILE A 315 3.59 1.12 -8.98
C ILE A 315 3.75 -0.25 -8.30
N ASP A 316 2.74 -1.10 -8.41
CA ASP A 316 2.72 -2.42 -7.79
C ASP A 316 3.72 -3.38 -8.45
N ALA A 317 3.80 -3.40 -9.78
CA ALA A 317 4.81 -4.16 -10.51
C ALA A 317 5.16 -3.51 -11.85
N ILE A 318 6.35 -3.80 -12.35
CA ILE A 318 6.81 -3.39 -13.68
C ILE A 318 7.26 -4.64 -14.43
N GLU A 319 6.65 -4.91 -15.58
CA GLU A 319 7.10 -5.93 -16.54
C GLU A 319 7.63 -5.25 -17.78
N TYR A 320 8.73 -5.77 -18.31
CA TYR A 320 9.31 -5.28 -19.55
C TYR A 320 9.72 -6.43 -20.48
N CYS A 321 9.70 -6.16 -21.78
CA CYS A 321 10.17 -7.09 -22.79
C CYS A 321 11.51 -6.64 -23.37
N PRO A 322 12.62 -7.34 -23.10
CA PRO A 322 13.94 -7.02 -23.67
C PRO A 322 14.14 -7.56 -25.09
N TYR A 323 13.20 -8.37 -25.59
CA TYR A 323 13.37 -9.13 -26.83
C TYR A 323 12.90 -8.37 -28.06
N HIS A 324 13.60 -8.58 -29.19
CA HIS A 324 13.19 -8.10 -30.51
C HIS A 324 13.68 -9.08 -31.60
N PRO A 325 12.84 -9.46 -32.61
CA PRO A 325 13.25 -10.43 -33.64
C PRO A 325 14.43 -9.96 -34.48
N GLU A 326 14.57 -8.65 -34.66
CA GLU A 326 15.68 -8.01 -35.39
C GLU A 326 16.78 -7.47 -34.46
N GLY A 327 16.88 -7.99 -33.25
CA GLY A 327 17.91 -7.58 -32.31
C GLY A 327 19.32 -7.96 -32.80
N THR A 328 20.32 -7.13 -32.44
CA THR A 328 21.73 -7.40 -32.75
C THR A 328 22.40 -8.26 -31.67
N VAL A 329 21.87 -8.22 -30.42
CA VAL A 329 22.33 -9.03 -29.31
C VAL A 329 21.65 -10.41 -29.35
N GLU A 330 22.44 -11.47 -29.63
CA GLU A 330 21.92 -12.80 -29.92
C GLU A 330 20.98 -13.37 -28.85
N ARG A 331 21.33 -13.24 -27.56
CA ARG A 331 20.52 -13.72 -26.42
C ARG A 331 19.14 -13.09 -26.35
N TYR A 332 18.95 -11.90 -26.93
CA TYR A 332 17.67 -11.17 -26.95
C TYR A 332 16.99 -11.15 -28.33
N ARG A 333 17.64 -11.70 -29.37
CA ARG A 333 17.11 -11.77 -30.74
C ARG A 333 16.13 -12.93 -30.88
N ARG A 334 14.86 -12.68 -30.59
CA ARG A 334 13.77 -13.68 -30.78
C ARG A 334 12.40 -13.01 -30.77
N VAL A 335 11.42 -13.72 -31.34
CA VAL A 335 10.00 -13.45 -31.11
C VAL A 335 9.67 -13.83 -29.65
N SER A 336 8.87 -13.05 -28.96
CA SER A 336 8.53 -13.28 -27.56
C SER A 336 7.07 -12.92 -27.29
N GLU A 337 6.38 -13.79 -26.56
CA GLU A 337 5.04 -13.55 -26.02
C GLU A 337 4.98 -12.36 -25.05
N LEU A 338 6.11 -11.97 -24.47
CA LEU A 338 6.19 -10.77 -23.61
C LEU A 338 6.11 -9.46 -24.43
N ARG A 339 6.41 -9.50 -25.75
CA ARG A 339 6.46 -8.28 -26.56
C ARG A 339 5.06 -7.88 -27.03
N LYS A 340 4.57 -6.71 -26.66
CA LYS A 340 3.38 -6.11 -27.25
C LYS A 340 3.53 -6.03 -28.80
N PRO A 341 2.55 -6.48 -29.57
CA PRO A 341 1.14 -6.70 -29.26
C PRO A 341 0.77 -8.04 -28.60
N SER A 342 1.71 -8.94 -28.30
CA SER A 342 1.40 -10.15 -27.54
C SER A 342 1.08 -9.82 -26.07
N PRO A 343 0.16 -10.56 -25.40
CA PRO A 343 -0.36 -10.25 -24.07
C PRO A 343 0.49 -10.78 -22.92
N GLY A 344 1.69 -11.33 -23.16
CA GLY A 344 2.44 -12.12 -22.18
C GLY A 344 2.76 -11.38 -20.88
N MET A 345 3.17 -10.10 -20.93
CA MET A 345 3.42 -9.29 -19.72
C MET A 345 2.14 -9.10 -18.90
N ILE A 346 1.02 -8.80 -19.56
CA ILE A 346 -0.28 -8.60 -18.90
C ILE A 346 -0.72 -9.91 -18.25
N ARG A 347 -0.72 -11.04 -18.98
CA ARG A 347 -1.11 -12.36 -18.47
C ARG A 347 -0.26 -12.82 -17.30
N LYS A 348 1.04 -12.53 -17.31
CA LYS A 348 1.93 -12.81 -16.19
C LYS A 348 1.43 -12.08 -14.93
N LEU A 349 1.20 -10.77 -15.00
CA LEU A 349 0.72 -9.99 -13.87
C LEU A 349 -0.67 -10.41 -13.40
N LEU A 350 -1.58 -10.75 -14.31
CA LEU A 350 -2.90 -11.29 -13.97
C LEU A 350 -2.83 -12.64 -13.23
N SER A 351 -1.78 -13.45 -13.46
CA SER A 351 -1.58 -14.72 -12.78
C SER A 351 -0.91 -14.60 -11.40
N GLU A 352 -0.10 -13.55 -11.20
CA GLU A 352 0.68 -13.33 -9.98
C GLU A 352 -0.05 -12.47 -8.92
N TRP A 353 -1.09 -11.73 -9.35
CA TRP A 353 -1.82 -10.79 -8.50
C TRP A 353 -3.30 -11.09 -8.45
N PRO A 354 -3.99 -10.80 -7.32
CA PRO A 354 -5.43 -10.99 -7.20
C PRO A 354 -6.21 -9.88 -7.95
N VAL A 355 -6.22 -9.97 -9.29
CA VAL A 355 -6.80 -8.95 -10.16
C VAL A 355 -8.27 -9.24 -10.47
N ASP A 356 -9.12 -8.21 -10.40
CA ASP A 356 -10.44 -8.21 -11.01
C ASP A 356 -10.32 -7.79 -12.47
N VAL A 357 -10.23 -8.79 -13.34
CA VAL A 357 -10.02 -8.58 -14.79
C VAL A 357 -11.17 -7.78 -15.42
N SER A 358 -12.40 -7.95 -14.92
CA SER A 358 -13.61 -7.34 -15.52
C SER A 358 -13.65 -5.82 -15.45
N GLN A 359 -12.87 -5.22 -14.55
CA GLN A 359 -12.78 -3.77 -14.35
C GLN A 359 -11.37 -3.24 -14.65
N SER A 360 -10.51 -4.10 -15.22
CA SER A 360 -9.12 -3.76 -15.54
C SER A 360 -8.98 -3.23 -16.95
N PHE A 361 -8.01 -2.36 -17.16
CA PHE A 361 -7.75 -1.76 -18.47
C PHE A 361 -6.25 -1.48 -18.69
N LEU A 362 -5.90 -1.22 -19.93
CA LEU A 362 -4.58 -0.75 -20.32
C LEU A 362 -4.66 0.64 -20.96
N ILE A 363 -3.72 1.52 -20.61
CA ILE A 363 -3.47 2.79 -21.28
C ILE A 363 -2.13 2.68 -22.02
N GLY A 364 -2.14 2.87 -23.34
CA GLY A 364 -0.97 2.88 -24.19
C GLY A 364 -1.03 4.01 -25.21
N ASP A 365 0.08 4.31 -25.86
CA ASP A 365 0.19 5.35 -26.90
C ASP A 365 0.15 4.77 -28.33
N ARG A 366 0.14 3.42 -28.46
CA ARG A 366 0.23 2.72 -29.73
C ARG A 366 -0.86 1.66 -29.91
N GLU A 367 -1.17 1.36 -31.16
CA GLU A 367 -2.09 0.28 -31.53
C GLU A 367 -1.66 -1.09 -30.97
N SER A 368 -0.34 -1.34 -30.86
CA SER A 368 0.19 -2.58 -30.26
C SER A 368 -0.20 -2.77 -28.79
N ASP A 369 -0.46 -1.70 -28.07
CA ASP A 369 -0.90 -1.73 -26.67
C ASP A 369 -2.37 -2.17 -26.59
N LEU A 370 -3.21 -1.60 -27.46
CA LEU A 370 -4.64 -1.96 -27.54
C LEU A 370 -4.82 -3.42 -27.95
N GLN A 371 -4.00 -3.89 -28.91
CA GLN A 371 -4.01 -5.29 -29.34
C GLN A 371 -3.57 -6.23 -28.22
N ALA A 372 -2.55 -5.85 -27.43
CA ALA A 372 -2.11 -6.63 -26.26
C ALA A 372 -3.19 -6.68 -25.18
N ALA A 373 -3.89 -5.56 -24.90
CA ALA A 373 -5.00 -5.50 -23.99
C ALA A 373 -6.16 -6.41 -24.42
N ALA A 374 -6.61 -6.29 -25.66
CA ALA A 374 -7.66 -7.12 -26.24
C ALA A 374 -7.30 -8.62 -26.20
N ALA A 375 -6.05 -8.98 -26.52
CA ALA A 375 -5.56 -10.35 -26.46
C ALA A 375 -5.45 -10.89 -25.01
N ALA A 376 -5.34 -10.02 -24.01
CA ALA A 376 -5.38 -10.36 -22.59
C ALA A 376 -6.80 -10.40 -22.01
N GLY A 377 -7.82 -9.92 -22.73
CA GLY A 377 -9.23 -9.87 -22.31
C GLY A 377 -9.54 -8.69 -21.38
N ILE A 378 -8.82 -7.59 -21.53
CA ILE A 378 -9.06 -6.32 -20.81
C ILE A 378 -9.30 -5.17 -21.81
N ASP A 379 -9.90 -4.08 -21.37
CA ASP A 379 -10.11 -2.90 -22.19
C ASP A 379 -8.78 -2.17 -22.47
N GLY A 380 -8.62 -1.63 -23.68
CA GLY A 380 -7.48 -0.83 -24.09
C GLY A 380 -7.88 0.60 -24.43
N HIS A 381 -7.14 1.58 -23.91
CA HIS A 381 -7.37 3.00 -24.13
C HIS A 381 -6.15 3.68 -24.75
N LEU A 382 -6.34 4.31 -25.90
CA LEU A 382 -5.27 5.04 -26.58
C LEU A 382 -5.09 6.41 -25.94
N PHE A 383 -3.91 6.66 -25.40
CA PHE A 383 -3.50 7.97 -24.89
C PHE A 383 -2.77 8.75 -25.98
N SER A 384 -3.30 9.90 -26.31
CA SER A 384 -2.69 10.86 -27.26
C SER A 384 -2.69 12.28 -26.70
N GLY A 385 -2.91 12.43 -25.39
CA GLY A 385 -3.03 13.70 -24.72
C GLY A 385 -1.72 14.21 -24.11
N ALA A 386 -1.74 15.46 -23.66
CA ALA A 386 -0.63 16.06 -22.94
C ALA A 386 -0.69 15.84 -21.42
N ASN A 387 -1.89 15.62 -20.86
CA ASN A 387 -2.12 15.49 -19.42
C ASN A 387 -2.71 14.13 -19.05
N LEU A 388 -1.96 13.34 -18.27
CA LEU A 388 -2.37 11.98 -17.95
C LEU A 388 -3.48 11.95 -16.87
N LEU A 389 -3.47 12.87 -15.92
CA LEU A 389 -4.48 12.93 -14.86
C LEU A 389 -5.87 13.20 -15.44
N ASP A 390 -5.99 14.15 -16.36
CA ASP A 390 -7.25 14.45 -17.03
C ASP A 390 -7.78 13.24 -17.81
N PHE A 391 -6.90 12.44 -18.38
CA PHE A 391 -7.27 11.23 -19.08
C PHE A 391 -7.77 10.16 -18.11
N VAL A 392 -7.02 9.89 -17.05
CA VAL A 392 -7.32 8.85 -16.05
C VAL A 392 -8.59 9.19 -15.27
N THR A 393 -8.84 10.44 -14.89
CA THR A 393 -10.04 10.83 -14.14
C THR A 393 -11.34 10.64 -14.93
N ARG A 394 -11.29 10.70 -16.26
CA ARG A 394 -12.43 10.35 -17.10
C ARG A 394 -12.72 8.85 -17.13
N LEU A 395 -11.70 8.00 -17.05
CA LEU A 395 -11.84 6.55 -17.00
C LEU A 395 -12.24 6.06 -15.61
N VAL A 396 -11.69 6.67 -14.58
CA VAL A 396 -11.87 6.30 -13.17
C VAL A 396 -12.32 7.54 -12.38
N PRO A 397 -13.60 7.93 -12.45
CA PRO A 397 -14.09 9.16 -11.82
C PRO A 397 -14.21 9.07 -10.30
N ALA A 398 -14.23 7.88 -9.72
CA ALA A 398 -14.39 7.67 -8.29
C ALA A 398 -13.69 6.41 -7.81
N ARG A 399 -13.55 6.29 -6.48
CA ARG A 399 -13.08 5.07 -5.84
C ARG A 399 -13.98 3.89 -6.20
N ARG A 400 -13.37 2.70 -6.40
CA ARG A 400 -14.09 1.45 -6.61
C ARG A 400 -15.06 1.15 -5.46
N ARG A 401 -16.22 0.63 -5.78
CA ARG A 401 -17.18 0.11 -4.80
C ARG A 401 -16.95 -1.37 -4.56
N ILE A 402 -17.10 -1.78 -3.31
CA ILE A 402 -16.98 -3.18 -2.91
C ILE A 402 -18.32 -3.59 -2.30
N ALA A 403 -18.96 -4.61 -2.88
CA ALA A 403 -20.23 -5.11 -2.38
C ALA A 403 -20.14 -5.51 -0.90
N GLY A 404 -21.11 -5.04 -0.10
CA GLY A 404 -21.15 -5.30 1.36
C GLY A 404 -20.46 -4.25 2.22
N PHE A 405 -20.02 -3.11 1.63
CA PHE A 405 -19.52 -1.93 2.34
C PHE A 405 -20.36 -0.66 2.07
N ASP A 406 -21.57 -0.81 1.57
CA ASP A 406 -22.52 0.29 1.35
C ASP A 406 -23.18 0.72 2.67
#